data_21bb61476eef2bb43e60edffb22bf709
#
_entry.id   21bb61476eef2bb43e60edffb22bf709
#
_cell.length_a   1.000
_cell.length_b   1.000
_cell.length_c   1.000
_cell.angle_alpha   90.00
_cell.angle_beta   90.00
_cell.angle_gamma   90.00
#
_symmetry.space_group_name_H-M   'P 1'
#
loop_
_entity.id
_entity.type
_entity.pdbx_description
1 polymer ?
#
loop_
_entity_poly.entity_id
_entity_poly.type
_entity_poly.pdbx_seq_one_letter_code
_entity_poly.pdbx_strand_id
1 'polypeptide(L)'
;EVTKLIKKCNDFGAGGVSVAIGELAAGLRVSLDKVPKKYEGLDGTELAISESQERMAVVIDPKDVRAFLNYAAEENLEAVEVATVTEEPRLVLEWRGKEIVNISRAFLDTNGAHQETSVLVDIPSKEDSYLKSSKIEDVRGKWLKVLSDLNECSQKGLVERFDGSIGAGSVYMPFGGKYQLTETQAMVAKLPVLKGKCDTVTMMSYGFDPYLSKWSPYHGAIYAVTDSVAKIVAAGGDFNKIRFTFQEYFRRMTEDPSRWSQPFAALLGAYEAQLGFGLPSIGGKDSMSGTFEEIDVPPTLCSFAIDVAKEGDIITPELKTPGNVLVKFDIEHDEYDIPVFEQ
;
A
#
# COMPACT_ATOMS: atom_id res chain seq x y z
N GLU A 1 -17.98 -8.18 -16.51
CA GLU A 1 -17.71 -8.98 -17.73
C GLU A 1 -16.34 -8.67 -18.31
N VAL A 2 -15.89 -7.41 -18.33
CA VAL A 2 -14.58 -6.95 -18.85
C VAL A 2 -13.41 -7.69 -18.21
N THR A 3 -13.44 -7.91 -16.89
CA THR A 3 -12.37 -8.59 -16.15
C THR A 3 -12.10 -10.02 -16.64
N LYS A 4 -13.07 -10.68 -17.28
CA LYS A 4 -12.90 -12.02 -17.85
C LYS A 4 -12.09 -12.02 -19.14
N LEU A 5 -11.97 -10.88 -19.82
CA LEU A 5 -11.23 -10.71 -21.06
C LEU A 5 -9.75 -10.41 -20.81
N ILE A 6 -9.45 -9.82 -19.64
CA ILE A 6 -8.10 -9.35 -19.29
C ILE A 6 -7.25 -10.53 -18.83
N LYS A 7 -6.08 -10.73 -19.46
CA LYS A 7 -5.07 -11.73 -19.10
C LYS A 7 -4.07 -11.20 -18.09
N LYS A 8 -3.63 -9.96 -18.29
CA LYS A 8 -2.74 -9.19 -17.42
C LYS A 8 -3.12 -7.73 -17.47
N CYS A 9 -2.80 -7.01 -16.41
CA CYS A 9 -3.05 -5.59 -16.27
C CYS A 9 -1.90 -4.94 -15.51
N ASN A 10 -1.50 -3.74 -15.93
CA ASN A 10 -0.52 -2.92 -15.23
C ASN A 10 -0.93 -1.45 -15.34
N ASP A 11 -0.60 -0.64 -14.35
CA ASP A 11 -0.85 0.79 -14.37
C ASP A 11 0.29 1.56 -15.05
N PHE A 12 0.03 2.82 -15.43
CA PHE A 12 1.04 3.71 -15.96
C PHE A 12 1.59 4.61 -14.85
N GLY A 13 2.82 4.33 -14.45
CA GLY A 13 3.59 5.14 -13.52
C GLY A 13 4.94 5.54 -14.10
N ALA A 14 5.93 5.66 -13.24
CA ALA A 14 7.32 5.97 -13.62
C ALA A 14 7.87 4.96 -14.63
N GLY A 15 8.59 5.44 -15.63
CA GLY A 15 9.09 4.64 -16.75
C GLY A 15 8.13 4.49 -17.93
N GLY A 16 6.91 5.03 -17.81
CA GLY A 16 5.94 5.16 -18.89
C GLY A 16 5.62 3.87 -19.62
N VAL A 17 5.54 3.92 -20.95
CA VAL A 17 5.26 2.78 -21.84
C VAL A 17 6.27 1.64 -21.65
N SER A 18 7.54 1.97 -21.45
CA SER A 18 8.61 0.97 -21.28
C SER A 18 8.39 0.06 -20.08
N VAL A 19 7.81 0.58 -19.00
CA VAL A 19 7.48 -0.17 -17.79
C VAL A 19 6.06 -0.72 -17.87
N ALA A 20 5.06 0.16 -18.00
CA ALA A 20 3.65 -0.23 -17.94
C ALA A 20 3.28 -1.34 -18.95
N ILE A 21 3.77 -1.23 -20.18
CA ILE A 21 3.57 -2.24 -21.22
C ILE A 21 4.68 -3.28 -21.19
N GLY A 22 5.94 -2.83 -21.02
CA GLY A 22 7.12 -3.67 -21.09
C GLY A 22 7.15 -4.83 -20.09
N GLU A 23 6.45 -4.73 -18.97
CA GLU A 23 6.35 -5.78 -17.94
C GLU A 23 5.22 -6.79 -18.18
N LEU A 24 4.34 -6.53 -19.13
CA LEU A 24 3.15 -7.37 -19.35
C LEU A 24 3.46 -8.74 -19.97
N ALA A 25 4.53 -8.86 -20.78
CA ALA A 25 4.92 -10.11 -21.38
C ALA A 25 6.43 -10.16 -21.66
N ALA A 26 6.98 -11.38 -21.81
CA ALA A 26 8.39 -11.57 -22.12
C ALA A 26 8.79 -11.01 -23.50
N GLY A 27 7.95 -11.19 -24.50
CA GLY A 27 8.14 -10.66 -25.86
C GLY A 27 7.03 -9.65 -26.20
N LEU A 28 7.42 -8.46 -26.65
CA LEU A 28 6.50 -7.36 -26.95
C LEU A 28 7.03 -6.50 -28.11
N ARG A 29 6.15 -6.17 -29.03
CA ARG A 29 6.37 -5.14 -30.07
C ARG A 29 5.35 -4.03 -29.86
N VAL A 30 5.83 -2.83 -29.57
CA VAL A 30 5.02 -1.66 -29.20
C VAL A 30 5.16 -0.58 -30.27
N SER A 31 4.05 -0.05 -30.76
CA SER A 31 4.02 1.12 -31.66
C SER A 31 3.78 2.39 -30.84
N LEU A 32 4.81 3.18 -30.62
CA LEU A 32 4.72 4.45 -29.91
C LEU A 32 3.88 5.49 -30.65
N ASP A 33 3.77 5.38 -31.99
CA ASP A 33 2.92 6.26 -32.79
C ASP A 33 1.43 6.13 -32.45
N LYS A 34 1.02 4.96 -31.93
CA LYS A 34 -0.36 4.68 -31.52
C LYS A 34 -0.68 5.08 -30.09
N VAL A 35 0.34 5.41 -29.28
CA VAL A 35 0.11 5.76 -27.86
C VAL A 35 -0.62 7.10 -27.78
N PRO A 36 -1.78 7.18 -27.11
CA PRO A 36 -2.50 8.43 -26.93
C PRO A 36 -1.66 9.47 -26.20
N LYS A 37 -1.67 10.69 -26.70
CA LYS A 37 -0.89 11.81 -26.18
C LYS A 37 -1.81 12.92 -25.70
N LYS A 38 -1.46 13.56 -24.58
CA LYS A 38 -2.18 14.73 -24.07
C LYS A 38 -1.77 16.03 -24.78
N TYR A 39 -0.57 16.05 -25.38
CA TYR A 39 -0.03 17.18 -26.13
C TYR A 39 0.96 16.69 -27.20
N GLU A 40 1.18 17.51 -28.20
CA GLU A 40 2.11 17.23 -29.29
C GLU A 40 3.55 17.65 -28.96
N GLY A 41 4.50 17.16 -29.72
CA GLY A 41 5.92 17.54 -29.61
C GLY A 41 6.80 16.53 -28.89
N LEU A 42 6.23 15.44 -28.34
CA LEU A 42 7.02 14.37 -27.74
C LEU A 42 7.76 13.57 -28.80
N ASP A 43 9.05 13.30 -28.55
CA ASP A 43 9.84 12.39 -29.36
C ASP A 43 9.66 10.92 -28.92
N GLY A 44 10.33 9.98 -29.61
CA GLY A 44 10.20 8.56 -29.32
C GLY A 44 10.72 8.17 -27.94
N THR A 45 11.77 8.84 -27.45
CA THR A 45 12.33 8.60 -26.13
C THR A 45 11.37 9.06 -25.04
N GLU A 46 10.85 10.27 -25.20
CA GLU A 46 9.88 10.83 -24.27
C GLU A 46 8.60 10.00 -24.21
N LEU A 47 8.09 9.55 -25.37
CA LEU A 47 6.93 8.65 -25.43
C LEU A 47 7.20 7.29 -24.74
N ALA A 48 8.43 6.79 -24.83
CA ALA A 48 8.80 5.51 -24.25
C ALA A 48 8.87 5.55 -22.71
N ILE A 49 9.32 6.66 -22.12
CA ILE A 49 9.61 6.75 -20.68
C ILE A 49 8.73 7.75 -19.91
N SER A 50 7.95 8.57 -20.62
CA SER A 50 7.13 9.63 -20.02
C SER A 50 6.05 9.04 -19.13
N GLU A 51 6.01 9.46 -17.90
CA GLU A 51 4.93 9.11 -16.96
C GLU A 51 3.63 9.79 -17.41
N SER A 52 2.56 9.02 -17.51
CA SER A 52 1.22 9.52 -17.80
C SER A 52 0.20 8.71 -17.02
N GLN A 53 -0.02 9.11 -15.80
CA GLN A 53 -0.90 8.46 -14.84
C GLN A 53 -2.37 8.42 -15.29
N GLU A 54 -3.19 7.68 -14.54
CA GLU A 54 -4.61 7.44 -14.81
C GLU A 54 -4.86 6.66 -16.10
N ARG A 55 -3.93 5.75 -16.44
CA ARG A 55 -4.03 4.81 -17.56
C ARG A 55 -3.78 3.39 -17.10
N MET A 56 -4.33 2.45 -17.84
CA MET A 56 -4.09 1.03 -17.63
C MET A 56 -3.65 0.38 -18.93
N ALA A 57 -2.63 -0.46 -18.86
CA ALA A 57 -2.24 -1.35 -19.95
C ALA A 57 -2.78 -2.76 -19.66
N VAL A 58 -3.42 -3.38 -20.65
CA VAL A 58 -4.01 -4.71 -20.50
C VAL A 58 -3.60 -5.63 -21.64
N VAL A 59 -3.42 -6.91 -21.33
CA VAL A 59 -3.25 -7.97 -22.33
C VAL A 59 -4.57 -8.67 -22.55
N ILE A 60 -4.99 -8.75 -23.79
CA ILE A 60 -6.27 -9.31 -24.21
C ILE A 60 -6.05 -10.30 -25.36
N ASP A 61 -6.83 -11.38 -25.39
CA ASP A 61 -6.82 -12.30 -26.52
C ASP A 61 -7.25 -11.56 -27.80
N PRO A 62 -6.59 -11.75 -28.95
CA PRO A 62 -6.94 -11.07 -30.21
C PRO A 62 -8.40 -11.18 -30.59
N LYS A 63 -9.05 -12.31 -30.31
CA LYS A 63 -10.48 -12.51 -30.60
C LYS A 63 -11.41 -11.61 -29.77
N ASP A 64 -10.96 -11.15 -28.61
CA ASP A 64 -11.75 -10.40 -27.63
C ASP A 64 -11.49 -8.87 -27.69
N VAL A 65 -10.52 -8.42 -28.47
CA VAL A 65 -10.12 -7.00 -28.58
C VAL A 65 -11.31 -6.12 -28.95
N ARG A 66 -12.11 -6.52 -29.95
CA ARG A 66 -13.27 -5.73 -30.39
C ARG A 66 -14.33 -5.59 -29.30
N ALA A 67 -14.59 -6.66 -28.56
CA ALA A 67 -15.54 -6.64 -27.45
C ALA A 67 -15.03 -5.68 -26.31
N PHE A 68 -13.75 -5.76 -26.00
CA PHE A 68 -13.13 -4.89 -25.00
C PHE A 68 -13.20 -3.41 -25.38
N LEU A 69 -12.89 -3.07 -26.65
CA LEU A 69 -12.99 -1.69 -27.14
C LEU A 69 -14.42 -1.16 -27.09
N ASN A 70 -15.42 -2.00 -27.37
CA ASN A 70 -16.83 -1.62 -27.23
C ASN A 70 -17.18 -1.32 -25.76
N TYR A 71 -16.77 -2.15 -24.82
CA TYR A 71 -17.00 -1.89 -23.40
C TYR A 71 -16.35 -0.60 -22.93
N ALA A 72 -15.12 -0.31 -23.39
CA ALA A 72 -14.47 0.96 -23.09
C ALA A 72 -15.27 2.16 -23.63
N ALA A 73 -15.76 2.05 -24.86
CA ALA A 73 -16.58 3.10 -25.46
C ALA A 73 -17.93 3.31 -24.74
N GLU A 74 -18.57 2.25 -24.26
CA GLU A 74 -19.80 2.32 -23.43
C GLU A 74 -19.58 3.10 -22.13
N GLU A 75 -18.39 3.03 -21.56
CA GLU A 75 -17.97 3.76 -20.36
C GLU A 75 -17.33 5.14 -20.68
N ASN A 76 -17.36 5.57 -21.94
CA ASN A 76 -16.74 6.81 -22.41
C ASN A 76 -15.21 6.86 -22.15
N LEU A 77 -14.55 5.72 -22.26
CA LEU A 77 -13.10 5.59 -22.12
C LEU A 77 -12.44 5.44 -23.48
N GLU A 78 -11.32 6.12 -23.67
CA GLU A 78 -10.45 5.89 -24.83
C GLU A 78 -9.64 4.61 -24.63
N ALA A 79 -9.71 3.68 -25.56
CA ALA A 79 -8.88 2.49 -25.59
C ALA A 79 -8.35 2.23 -26.98
N VAL A 80 -7.05 1.93 -27.08
CA VAL A 80 -6.35 1.70 -28.34
C VAL A 80 -5.42 0.50 -28.25
N GLU A 81 -5.27 -0.21 -29.37
CA GLU A 81 -4.27 -1.27 -29.49
C GLU A 81 -2.91 -0.63 -29.83
N VAL A 82 -1.95 -0.76 -28.91
CA VAL A 82 -0.62 -0.14 -29.03
C VAL A 82 0.52 -1.16 -29.13
N ALA A 83 0.27 -2.42 -28.79
CA ALA A 83 1.29 -3.45 -28.74
C ALA A 83 0.77 -4.84 -29.13
N THR A 84 1.69 -5.70 -29.53
CA THR A 84 1.44 -7.12 -29.78
C THR A 84 2.43 -7.97 -28.97
N VAL A 85 1.92 -9.01 -28.31
CA VAL A 85 2.77 -10.02 -27.66
C VAL A 85 3.42 -10.89 -28.71
N THR A 86 4.73 -11.14 -28.59
CA THR A 86 5.53 -11.92 -29.52
C THR A 86 6.13 -13.15 -28.86
N GLU A 87 6.46 -14.19 -29.65
CA GLU A 87 7.14 -15.38 -29.17
C GLU A 87 8.60 -15.09 -28.80
N GLU A 88 9.26 -14.22 -29.55
CA GLU A 88 10.64 -13.83 -29.27
C GLU A 88 10.68 -12.98 -27.98
N PRO A 89 11.47 -13.34 -26.96
CA PRO A 89 11.50 -12.65 -25.68
C PRO A 89 12.34 -11.37 -25.76
N ARG A 90 11.79 -10.36 -26.39
CA ARG A 90 12.41 -9.03 -26.59
C ARG A 90 11.37 -7.93 -26.39
N LEU A 91 11.80 -6.81 -25.84
CA LEU A 91 11.05 -5.56 -25.87
C LEU A 91 11.50 -4.75 -27.09
N VAL A 92 10.59 -4.55 -28.02
CA VAL A 92 10.82 -3.74 -29.22
C VAL A 92 9.86 -2.55 -29.19
N LEU A 93 10.41 -1.33 -29.22
CA LEU A 93 9.62 -0.10 -29.34
C LEU A 93 9.89 0.52 -30.70
N GLU A 94 8.81 0.78 -31.45
CA GLU A 94 8.85 1.40 -32.78
C GLU A 94 8.29 2.82 -32.73
N TRP A 95 8.97 3.73 -33.40
CA TRP A 95 8.53 5.11 -33.61
C TRP A 95 8.88 5.59 -35.00
N ARG A 96 7.86 6.10 -35.71
CA ARG A 96 7.99 6.58 -37.10
C ARG A 96 8.65 5.57 -38.04
N GLY A 97 8.22 4.30 -37.88
CA GLY A 97 8.72 3.20 -38.73
C GLY A 97 10.16 2.74 -38.43
N LYS A 98 10.74 3.13 -37.28
CA LYS A 98 12.07 2.70 -36.83
C LYS A 98 11.99 2.06 -35.48
N GLU A 99 12.73 0.97 -35.30
CA GLU A 99 12.99 0.42 -33.97
C GLU A 99 13.93 1.37 -33.22
N ILE A 100 13.47 1.97 -32.15
CA ILE A 100 14.27 2.85 -31.28
C ILE A 100 14.74 2.13 -30.03
N VAL A 101 14.07 1.04 -29.66
CA VAL A 101 14.48 0.12 -28.60
C VAL A 101 14.31 -1.31 -29.11
N ASN A 102 15.32 -2.15 -28.90
CA ASN A 102 15.28 -3.57 -29.20
C ASN A 102 16.18 -4.32 -28.22
N ILE A 103 15.63 -4.71 -27.07
CA ILE A 103 16.38 -5.26 -25.92
C ILE A 103 15.84 -6.65 -25.60
N SER A 104 16.74 -7.62 -25.35
CA SER A 104 16.35 -8.95 -24.93
C SER A 104 15.77 -8.96 -23.50
N ARG A 105 14.82 -9.84 -23.24
CA ARG A 105 14.25 -10.02 -21.90
C ARG A 105 15.34 -10.39 -20.88
N ALA A 106 16.25 -11.27 -21.23
CA ALA A 106 17.36 -11.66 -20.37
C ALA A 106 18.23 -10.48 -19.90
N PHE A 107 18.41 -9.47 -20.76
CA PHE A 107 19.11 -8.23 -20.36
C PHE A 107 18.25 -7.38 -19.40
N LEU A 108 16.95 -7.23 -19.70
CA LEU A 108 16.04 -6.45 -18.85
C LEU A 108 15.89 -7.03 -17.44
N ASP A 109 15.82 -8.36 -17.35
CA ASP A 109 15.62 -9.06 -16.07
C ASP A 109 16.83 -8.93 -15.13
N THR A 110 18.02 -8.64 -15.67
CA THR A 110 19.26 -8.50 -14.89
C THR A 110 19.88 -7.11 -14.98
N ASN A 111 19.28 -6.18 -15.73
CA ASN A 111 19.90 -4.89 -16.12
C ASN A 111 21.33 -5.09 -16.72
N GLY A 112 21.58 -6.26 -17.29
CA GLY A 112 22.89 -6.62 -17.86
C GLY A 112 24.00 -6.88 -16.84
N ALA A 113 23.72 -6.84 -15.55
CA ALA A 113 24.68 -7.09 -14.48
C ALA A 113 24.07 -7.97 -13.39
N HIS A 114 24.85 -8.93 -12.90
CA HIS A 114 24.48 -9.67 -11.70
C HIS A 114 24.73 -8.80 -10.49
N GLN A 115 23.69 -8.54 -9.70
CA GLN A 115 23.81 -7.68 -8.53
C GLN A 115 23.83 -8.53 -7.26
N GLU A 116 24.81 -8.26 -6.42
CA GLU A 116 24.99 -8.90 -5.12
C GLU A 116 25.17 -7.81 -4.07
N THR A 117 24.60 -8.03 -2.88
CA THR A 117 24.81 -7.15 -1.73
C THR A 117 24.98 -7.98 -0.46
N SER A 118 25.57 -7.37 0.53
CA SER A 118 25.65 -7.92 1.88
C SER A 118 24.82 -7.09 2.83
N VAL A 119 24.18 -7.75 3.79
CA VAL A 119 23.36 -7.08 4.81
C VAL A 119 23.94 -7.38 6.18
N LEU A 120 24.19 -6.32 6.95
CA LEU A 120 24.51 -6.42 8.38
C LEU A 120 23.30 -5.97 9.17
N VAL A 121 22.56 -6.93 9.73
CA VAL A 121 21.35 -6.64 10.52
C VAL A 121 21.74 -6.20 11.93
N ASP A 122 21.25 -5.03 12.34
CA ASP A 122 21.43 -4.53 13.69
C ASP A 122 20.45 -5.23 14.64
N ILE A 123 20.97 -5.68 15.79
CA ILE A 123 20.16 -6.24 16.88
C ILE A 123 19.71 -5.07 17.78
N PRO A 124 18.39 -4.90 18.02
CA PRO A 124 17.91 -3.80 18.83
C PRO A 124 18.37 -3.96 20.31
N SER A 125 18.67 -2.83 20.96
CA SER A 125 19.00 -2.80 22.38
C SER A 125 17.75 -2.98 23.24
N LYS A 126 17.79 -3.92 24.18
CA LYS A 126 16.70 -4.15 25.16
C LYS A 126 16.53 -2.99 26.12
N GLU A 127 17.63 -2.32 26.47
CA GLU A 127 17.65 -1.19 27.39
C GLU A 127 16.93 0.03 26.80
N ASP A 128 16.98 0.19 25.47
CA ASP A 128 16.41 1.31 24.74
C ASP A 128 15.05 0.97 24.10
N SER A 129 14.43 -0.14 24.49
CA SER A 129 13.11 -0.51 23.97
C SER A 129 12.10 0.61 24.18
N TYR A 130 11.44 1.00 23.10
CA TYR A 130 10.39 2.02 23.10
C TYR A 130 9.20 1.64 24.00
N LEU A 131 8.88 0.34 24.08
CA LEU A 131 7.76 -0.19 24.86
C LEU A 131 8.10 -0.38 26.34
N LYS A 132 9.36 -0.18 26.74
CA LYS A 132 9.78 -0.35 28.13
C LYS A 132 9.01 0.60 29.05
N SER A 133 8.20 0.02 29.92
CA SER A 133 7.41 0.78 30.88
C SER A 133 8.29 1.47 31.94
N SER A 134 8.01 2.72 32.24
CA SER A 134 8.61 3.44 33.35
C SER A 134 7.55 3.80 34.40
N LYS A 135 7.92 3.73 35.68
CA LYS A 135 7.02 4.18 36.74
C LYS A 135 6.69 5.66 36.57
N ILE A 136 5.41 5.97 36.45
CA ILE A 136 4.91 7.34 36.35
C ILE A 136 4.57 7.85 37.75
N GLU A 137 5.33 8.81 38.28
CA GLU A 137 5.10 9.40 39.61
C GLU A 137 4.05 10.52 39.54
N ASP A 138 4.12 11.41 38.54
CA ASP A 138 3.12 12.44 38.27
C ASP A 138 2.23 12.06 37.08
N VAL A 139 1.19 11.28 37.37
CA VAL A 139 0.22 10.83 36.36
C VAL A 139 -0.48 12.01 35.66
N ARG A 140 -0.87 13.05 36.42
CA ARG A 140 -1.58 14.20 35.84
C ARG A 140 -0.67 15.02 34.93
N GLY A 141 0.53 15.32 35.34
CA GLY A 141 1.48 16.08 34.55
C GLY A 141 1.87 15.32 33.28
N LYS A 142 2.13 14.01 33.38
CA LYS A 142 2.42 13.15 32.24
C LYS A 142 1.25 13.12 31.24
N TRP A 143 0.03 12.98 31.76
CA TRP A 143 -1.18 12.96 30.90
C TRP A 143 -1.36 14.27 30.15
N LEU A 144 -1.27 15.42 30.85
CA LEU A 144 -1.38 16.73 30.22
C LEU A 144 -0.28 16.94 29.17
N LYS A 145 0.94 16.47 29.44
CA LYS A 145 2.06 16.53 28.49
C LYS A 145 1.76 15.74 27.22
N VAL A 146 1.28 14.50 27.35
CA VAL A 146 0.90 13.65 26.19
C VAL A 146 -0.21 14.31 25.40
N LEU A 147 -1.30 14.75 26.03
CA LEU A 147 -2.43 15.38 25.35
C LEU A 147 -2.08 16.72 24.66
N SER A 148 -0.98 17.36 25.03
CA SER A 148 -0.50 18.59 24.40
C SER A 148 0.59 18.36 23.35
N ASP A 149 1.09 17.12 23.22
CA ASP A 149 2.04 16.76 22.17
C ASP A 149 1.35 16.80 20.80
N LEU A 150 2.03 17.39 19.81
CA LEU A 150 1.46 17.55 18.46
C LEU A 150 1.22 16.21 17.74
N ASN A 151 1.91 15.16 18.14
CA ASN A 151 1.71 13.82 17.58
C ASN A 151 0.52 13.09 18.22
N GLU A 152 0.15 13.48 19.45
CA GLU A 152 -0.87 12.78 20.26
C GLU A 152 -2.16 13.59 20.44
N CYS A 153 -2.12 14.92 20.21
CA CYS A 153 -3.31 15.74 20.32
C CYS A 153 -4.30 15.43 19.18
N SER A 154 -5.58 15.78 19.39
CA SER A 154 -6.62 15.54 18.39
C SER A 154 -6.27 16.15 17.02
N GLN A 155 -6.33 15.34 15.99
CA GLN A 155 -6.12 15.74 14.59
C GLN A 155 -7.41 16.23 13.90
N LYS A 156 -8.49 16.41 14.65
CA LYS A 156 -9.82 16.76 14.10
C LYS A 156 -9.79 17.99 13.20
N GLY A 157 -9.07 19.02 13.58
CA GLY A 157 -8.96 20.25 12.79
C GLY A 157 -8.26 20.05 11.43
N LEU A 158 -7.38 19.06 11.29
CA LEU A 158 -6.78 18.68 10.02
C LEU A 158 -7.77 17.85 9.18
N VAL A 159 -8.41 16.87 9.81
CA VAL A 159 -9.35 15.96 9.14
C VAL A 159 -10.55 16.70 8.58
N GLU A 160 -11.09 17.71 9.29
CA GLU A 160 -12.21 18.52 8.84
C GLU A 160 -11.94 19.37 7.59
N ARG A 161 -10.68 19.44 7.14
CA ARG A 161 -10.31 20.08 5.86
C ARG A 161 -10.50 19.18 4.64
N PHE A 162 -10.79 17.89 4.86
CA PHE A 162 -10.95 16.88 3.82
C PHE A 162 -12.39 16.37 3.78
N ASP A 163 -12.82 15.89 2.62
CA ASP A 163 -14.17 15.39 2.39
C ASP A 163 -14.37 13.99 2.94
N GLY A 164 -14.65 13.87 4.23
CA GLY A 164 -14.88 12.58 4.90
C GLY A 164 -16.15 11.84 4.46
N SER A 165 -17.03 12.50 3.70
CA SER A 165 -18.32 11.95 3.24
C SER A 165 -18.47 11.94 1.72
N ILE A 166 -17.39 12.07 0.97
CA ILE A 166 -17.42 12.11 -0.49
C ILE A 166 -18.13 10.88 -1.07
N GLY A 167 -18.99 11.08 -2.07
CA GLY A 167 -19.81 10.02 -2.65
C GLY A 167 -20.96 9.53 -1.75
N ALA A 168 -21.14 10.10 -0.56
CA ALA A 168 -22.19 9.75 0.43
C ALA A 168 -22.23 8.25 0.80
N GLY A 169 -21.12 7.53 0.62
CA GLY A 169 -20.98 6.10 0.93
C GLY A 169 -20.34 5.80 2.29
N SER A 170 -19.87 6.82 3.03
CA SER A 170 -19.16 6.62 4.30
C SER A 170 -20.09 6.02 5.37
N VAL A 171 -19.67 4.89 5.93
CA VAL A 171 -20.28 4.25 7.11
C VAL A 171 -19.56 4.71 8.37
N TYR A 172 -18.22 4.78 8.32
CA TYR A 172 -17.42 5.45 9.32
C TYR A 172 -17.12 6.88 8.87
N MET A 173 -17.47 7.84 9.71
CA MET A 173 -16.91 9.19 9.63
C MET A 173 -15.58 9.19 10.38
N PRO A 174 -14.59 10.02 10.01
CA PRO A 174 -13.32 10.11 10.71
C PRO A 174 -13.44 10.35 12.21
N PHE A 175 -14.48 11.10 12.61
CA PHE A 175 -14.92 11.26 14.00
C PHE A 175 -16.39 10.91 14.10
N GLY A 176 -16.68 9.83 14.80
CA GLY A 176 -18.04 9.29 15.00
C GLY A 176 -18.62 9.60 16.37
N GLY A 177 -19.68 8.86 16.70
CA GLY A 177 -20.45 9.01 17.92
C GLY A 177 -21.39 10.22 17.90
N LYS A 178 -22.21 10.34 18.94
CA LYS A 178 -23.26 11.39 19.07
C LYS A 178 -22.71 12.82 18.89
N TYR A 179 -21.50 13.07 19.36
CA TYR A 179 -20.88 14.39 19.37
C TYR A 179 -19.80 14.56 18.29
N GLN A 180 -19.59 13.54 17.45
CA GLN A 180 -18.54 13.51 16.44
C GLN A 180 -17.15 13.83 17.02
N LEU A 181 -16.84 13.21 18.15
CA LEU A 181 -15.57 13.36 18.87
C LEU A 181 -14.83 12.04 19.05
N THR A 182 -15.48 10.91 18.71
CA THR A 182 -14.84 9.59 18.81
C THR A 182 -14.10 9.29 17.52
N GLU A 183 -12.79 9.27 17.61
CA GLU A 183 -11.92 8.94 16.49
C GLU A 183 -12.15 7.50 16.03
N THR A 184 -12.23 7.29 14.70
CA THR A 184 -12.32 5.97 14.09
C THR A 184 -10.97 5.56 13.53
N GLN A 185 -10.63 4.28 13.66
CA GLN A 185 -9.31 3.77 13.26
C GLN A 185 -9.35 2.93 11.97
N ALA A 186 -10.49 2.90 11.31
CA ALA A 186 -10.67 2.25 10.02
C ALA A 186 -11.54 3.12 9.10
N MET A 187 -11.31 3.02 7.82
CA MET A 187 -12.24 3.50 6.80
C MET A 187 -13.28 2.40 6.54
N VAL A 188 -14.54 2.75 6.53
CA VAL A 188 -15.64 1.87 6.11
C VAL A 188 -16.57 2.64 5.19
N ALA A 189 -16.76 2.16 3.97
CA ALA A 189 -17.60 2.81 2.98
C ALA A 189 -18.38 1.80 2.15
N LYS A 190 -19.61 2.14 1.78
CA LYS A 190 -20.44 1.32 0.90
C LYS A 190 -19.87 1.31 -0.51
N LEU A 191 -19.99 0.16 -1.18
CA LEU A 191 -19.71 0.10 -2.60
C LEU A 191 -20.70 0.99 -3.37
N PRO A 192 -20.21 1.88 -4.23
CA PRO A 192 -21.07 2.71 -5.06
C PRO A 192 -21.79 1.83 -6.09
N VAL A 193 -23.09 2.05 -6.26
CA VAL A 193 -23.92 1.40 -7.26
C VAL A 193 -24.72 2.44 -8.02
N LEU A 194 -24.86 2.27 -9.34
CA LEU A 194 -25.60 3.21 -10.18
C LEU A 194 -27.11 3.24 -9.86
N LYS A 195 -27.66 2.10 -9.48
CA LYS A 195 -29.10 1.95 -9.17
C LYS A 195 -29.29 0.97 -8.00
N GLY A 196 -30.31 1.24 -7.19
CA GLY A 196 -30.69 0.38 -6.06
C GLY A 196 -29.91 0.71 -4.79
N LYS A 197 -29.86 -0.25 -3.87
CA LYS A 197 -29.16 -0.14 -2.58
C LYS A 197 -28.10 -1.24 -2.51
N CYS A 198 -26.94 -0.92 -1.94
CA CYS A 198 -25.89 -1.87 -1.64
C CYS A 198 -25.63 -1.87 -0.13
N ASP A 199 -25.61 -3.04 0.48
CA ASP A 199 -25.25 -3.28 1.87
C ASP A 199 -23.82 -3.79 2.05
N THR A 200 -23.10 -3.97 0.94
CA THR A 200 -21.69 -4.36 0.96
C THR A 200 -20.83 -3.13 1.21
N VAL A 201 -19.89 -3.26 2.12
CA VAL A 201 -18.91 -2.24 2.47
C VAL A 201 -17.50 -2.73 2.20
N THR A 202 -16.61 -1.81 1.84
CA THR A 202 -15.17 -2.01 1.89
C THR A 202 -14.63 -1.43 3.17
N MET A 203 -13.64 -2.07 3.73
CA MET A 203 -12.96 -1.66 4.95
C MET A 203 -11.47 -1.54 4.67
N MET A 204 -10.84 -0.53 5.25
CA MET A 204 -9.40 -0.36 5.22
C MET A 204 -8.91 0.22 6.53
N SER A 205 -7.81 -0.31 7.02
CA SER A 205 -7.08 0.22 8.16
C SER A 205 -5.60 0.33 7.83
N TYR A 206 -4.85 1.01 8.67
CA TYR A 206 -3.39 0.97 8.60
C TYR A 206 -2.79 0.73 9.97
N GLY A 207 -1.57 0.18 9.98
CA GLY A 207 -0.73 0.05 11.16
C GLY A 207 0.65 0.62 10.87
N PHE A 208 1.16 1.41 11.79
CA PHE A 208 2.51 1.96 11.78
C PHE A 208 2.81 2.69 13.08
N ASP A 209 3.94 2.39 13.70
CA ASP A 209 4.50 3.14 14.81
C ASP A 209 5.93 3.59 14.44
N PRO A 210 6.15 4.91 14.21
CA PRO A 210 7.45 5.42 13.79
C PRO A 210 8.53 5.28 14.86
N TYR A 211 8.19 5.31 16.13
CA TYR A 211 9.15 5.21 17.24
C TYR A 211 9.60 3.77 17.44
N LEU A 212 8.66 2.83 17.38
CA LEU A 212 8.95 1.39 17.41
C LEU A 212 9.79 0.98 16.20
N SER A 213 9.40 1.43 15.00
CA SER A 213 10.13 1.17 13.76
C SER A 213 11.54 1.75 13.76
N LYS A 214 11.75 2.93 14.38
CA LYS A 214 13.07 3.55 14.54
C LYS A 214 13.97 2.74 15.47
N TRP A 215 13.42 2.18 16.55
CA TRP A 215 14.16 1.33 17.47
C TRP A 215 14.45 -0.04 16.86
N SER A 216 13.46 -0.67 16.25
CA SER A 216 13.58 -1.97 15.59
C SER A 216 12.64 -2.06 14.38
N PRO A 217 13.14 -1.97 13.16
CA PRO A 217 12.31 -2.12 11.96
C PRO A 217 11.60 -3.48 11.90
N TYR A 218 12.22 -4.55 12.40
CA TYR A 218 11.62 -5.87 12.47
C TYR A 218 10.36 -5.90 13.35
N HIS A 219 10.47 -5.47 14.61
CA HIS A 219 9.33 -5.41 15.52
C HIS A 219 8.30 -4.36 15.07
N GLY A 220 8.76 -3.24 14.52
CA GLY A 220 7.89 -2.22 13.94
C GLY A 220 7.01 -2.76 12.81
N ALA A 221 7.55 -3.62 11.96
CA ALA A 221 6.79 -4.26 10.89
C ALA A 221 5.78 -5.30 11.39
N ILE A 222 6.17 -6.15 12.35
CA ILE A 222 5.23 -7.09 13.02
C ILE A 222 4.08 -6.31 13.66
N TYR A 223 4.39 -5.25 14.40
CA TYR A 223 3.39 -4.39 15.02
C TYR A 223 2.47 -3.74 13.98
N ALA A 224 3.03 -3.21 12.89
CA ALA A 224 2.25 -2.59 11.81
C ALA A 224 1.23 -3.55 11.21
N VAL A 225 1.63 -4.79 10.91
CA VAL A 225 0.72 -5.82 10.39
C VAL A 225 -0.34 -6.17 11.42
N THR A 226 0.05 -6.44 12.67
CA THR A 226 -0.86 -6.81 13.75
C THR A 226 -1.88 -5.70 14.05
N ASP A 227 -1.43 -4.45 14.13
CA ASP A 227 -2.31 -3.30 14.41
C ASP A 227 -3.33 -3.09 13.28
N SER A 228 -2.91 -3.22 12.01
CA SER A 228 -3.85 -3.11 10.88
C SER A 228 -4.90 -4.22 10.90
N VAL A 229 -4.54 -5.45 11.25
CA VAL A 229 -5.49 -6.58 11.42
C VAL A 229 -6.45 -6.31 12.57
N ALA A 230 -5.94 -5.93 13.74
CA ALA A 230 -6.73 -5.66 14.92
C ALA A 230 -7.81 -4.60 14.68
N LYS A 231 -7.48 -3.53 13.96
CA LYS A 231 -8.41 -2.46 13.59
C LYS A 231 -9.54 -2.93 12.67
N ILE A 232 -9.25 -3.79 11.69
CA ILE A 232 -10.29 -4.39 10.82
C ILE A 232 -11.22 -5.28 11.63
N VAL A 233 -10.67 -6.18 12.46
CA VAL A 233 -11.46 -7.09 13.28
C VAL A 233 -12.31 -6.32 14.29
N ALA A 234 -11.74 -5.31 14.96
CA ALA A 234 -12.47 -4.45 15.89
C ALA A 234 -13.63 -3.68 15.22
N ALA A 235 -13.50 -3.37 13.95
CA ALA A 235 -14.55 -2.73 13.15
C ALA A 235 -15.63 -3.70 12.65
N GLY A 236 -15.50 -5.01 12.89
CA GLY A 236 -16.46 -6.04 12.47
C GLY A 236 -16.09 -6.79 11.20
N GLY A 237 -14.84 -6.67 10.73
CA GLY A 237 -14.32 -7.40 9.58
C GLY A 237 -14.05 -8.87 9.89
N ASP A 238 -13.95 -9.67 8.84
CA ASP A 238 -13.66 -11.10 8.91
C ASP A 238 -12.15 -11.35 8.78
N PHE A 239 -11.52 -11.75 9.88
CA PHE A 239 -10.08 -12.05 9.92
C PHE A 239 -9.60 -12.86 8.71
N ASN A 240 -10.33 -13.90 8.30
CA ASN A 240 -9.90 -14.81 7.23
C ASN A 240 -9.90 -14.19 5.82
N LYS A 241 -10.56 -13.05 5.65
CA LYS A 241 -10.68 -12.37 4.35
C LYS A 241 -9.68 -11.25 4.16
N ILE A 242 -8.99 -10.85 5.21
CA ILE A 242 -8.03 -9.74 5.15
C ILE A 242 -6.94 -10.01 4.11
N ARG A 243 -6.59 -8.95 3.37
CA ARG A 243 -5.44 -8.89 2.46
C ARG A 243 -4.67 -7.63 2.76
N PHE A 244 -3.34 -7.71 2.60
CA PHE A 244 -2.47 -6.57 2.85
C PHE A 244 -1.97 -5.93 1.57
N THR A 245 -1.63 -4.65 1.69
CA THR A 245 -0.69 -3.97 0.83
C THR A 245 0.26 -3.15 1.72
N PHE A 246 1.53 -3.08 1.35
CA PHE A 246 2.54 -2.40 2.15
C PHE A 246 3.04 -1.16 1.44
N GLN A 247 3.30 -0.10 2.21
CA GLN A 247 4.02 1.07 1.75
C GLN A 247 5.32 1.17 2.53
N GLU A 248 6.43 1.14 1.81
CA GLU A 248 7.76 1.17 2.41
C GLU A 248 8.53 2.40 1.97
N TYR A 249 9.28 2.99 2.91
CA TYR A 249 10.13 4.13 2.62
C TYR A 249 11.36 4.10 3.52
N PHE A 250 12.55 4.00 2.91
CA PHE A 250 13.81 3.89 3.60
C PHE A 250 14.82 4.92 3.08
N ARG A 251 15.84 5.18 3.88
CA ARG A 251 16.99 6.01 3.50
C ARG A 251 17.66 5.48 2.24
N ARG A 252 18.42 6.32 1.55
CA ARG A 252 19.17 5.91 0.36
C ARG A 252 20.12 4.76 0.68
N MET A 253 20.05 3.71 -0.11
CA MET A 253 20.99 2.60 -0.06
C MET A 253 22.32 2.97 -0.67
N THR A 254 23.40 2.41 -0.11
CA THR A 254 24.78 2.55 -0.58
C THR A 254 25.45 1.17 -0.54
N GLU A 255 26.76 1.12 -0.75
CA GLU A 255 27.55 -0.11 -0.59
C GLU A 255 27.76 -0.51 0.88
N ASP A 256 27.39 0.34 1.83
CA ASP A 256 27.45 0.04 3.26
C ASP A 256 26.40 -1.01 3.66
N PRO A 257 26.82 -2.22 4.11
CA PRO A 257 25.89 -3.29 4.48
C PRO A 257 24.93 -2.92 5.62
N SER A 258 25.30 -1.97 6.48
CA SER A 258 24.48 -1.53 7.60
C SER A 258 23.24 -0.74 7.14
N ARG A 259 23.32 -0.07 5.99
CA ARG A 259 22.19 0.68 5.45
C ARG A 259 21.07 -0.26 4.96
N TRP A 260 21.43 -1.47 4.53
CA TRP A 260 20.47 -2.50 4.12
C TRP A 260 19.78 -3.21 5.30
N SER A 261 20.28 -3.01 6.52
CA SER A 261 19.68 -3.56 7.75
C SER A 261 18.20 -3.20 7.88
N GLN A 262 17.85 -1.93 7.69
CA GLN A 262 16.50 -1.42 7.92
C GLN A 262 15.45 -2.05 7.00
N PRO A 263 15.58 -2.00 5.67
CA PRO A 263 14.60 -2.60 4.78
C PRO A 263 14.54 -4.13 4.94
N PHE A 264 15.69 -4.78 5.11
CA PHE A 264 15.73 -6.23 5.30
C PHE A 264 15.03 -6.67 6.58
N ALA A 265 15.29 -5.99 7.70
CA ALA A 265 14.65 -6.30 8.99
C ALA A 265 13.13 -6.04 8.94
N ALA A 266 12.70 -4.94 8.31
CA ALA A 266 11.28 -4.63 8.15
C ALA A 266 10.55 -5.69 7.29
N LEU A 267 11.14 -6.07 6.16
CA LEU A 267 10.60 -7.13 5.31
C LEU A 267 10.51 -8.48 6.03
N LEU A 268 11.54 -8.83 6.81
CA LEU A 268 11.54 -10.07 7.59
C LEU A 268 10.41 -10.07 8.62
N GLY A 269 10.21 -8.97 9.37
CA GLY A 269 9.12 -8.84 10.33
C GLY A 269 7.73 -8.91 9.68
N ALA A 270 7.54 -8.22 8.55
CA ALA A 270 6.28 -8.30 7.80
C ALA A 270 6.02 -9.70 7.23
N TYR A 271 7.06 -10.38 6.77
CA TYR A 271 6.97 -11.76 6.27
C TYR A 271 6.56 -12.73 7.39
N GLU A 272 7.18 -12.63 8.55
CA GLU A 272 6.87 -13.47 9.71
C GLU A 272 5.43 -13.24 10.18
N ALA A 273 4.99 -12.01 10.31
CA ALA A 273 3.61 -11.68 10.67
C ALA A 273 2.59 -12.26 9.67
N GLN A 274 2.87 -12.16 8.36
CA GLN A 274 1.98 -12.75 7.35
C GLN A 274 1.89 -14.28 7.48
N LEU A 275 3.02 -14.95 7.73
CA LEU A 275 3.03 -16.39 7.94
C LEU A 275 2.29 -16.78 9.22
N GLY A 276 2.51 -16.06 10.33
CA GLY A 276 1.86 -16.30 11.60
C GLY A 276 0.34 -16.15 11.52
N PHE A 277 -0.15 -15.12 10.84
CA PHE A 277 -1.59 -14.93 10.61
C PHE A 277 -2.15 -15.81 9.50
N GLY A 278 -1.35 -16.35 8.60
CA GLY A 278 -1.81 -17.04 7.39
C GLY A 278 -2.51 -16.10 6.40
N LEU A 279 -2.19 -14.83 6.42
CA LEU A 279 -2.82 -13.78 5.59
C LEU A 279 -1.82 -13.23 4.57
N PRO A 280 -2.15 -13.21 3.26
CA PRO A 280 -1.23 -12.76 2.23
C PRO A 280 -1.31 -11.26 1.96
N SER A 281 -0.19 -10.68 1.53
CA SER A 281 -0.17 -9.39 0.84
C SER A 281 -0.43 -9.57 -0.66
N ILE A 282 -1.07 -8.56 -1.26
CA ILE A 282 -1.35 -8.52 -2.71
C ILE A 282 -0.26 -7.76 -3.48
N GLY A 283 0.59 -7.02 -2.78
CA GLY A 283 1.63 -6.19 -3.35
C GLY A 283 2.02 -5.06 -2.41
N GLY A 284 2.67 -4.07 -2.96
CA GLY A 284 3.11 -2.90 -2.21
C GLY A 284 3.84 -1.90 -3.08
N LYS A 285 4.39 -0.88 -2.43
CA LYS A 285 5.25 0.14 -3.03
C LYS A 285 6.41 0.40 -2.10
N ASP A 286 7.61 0.35 -2.62
CA ASP A 286 8.83 0.66 -1.89
C ASP A 286 9.59 1.84 -2.48
N SER A 287 10.41 2.49 -1.67
CA SER A 287 11.36 3.50 -2.08
C SER A 287 12.56 3.53 -1.14
N MET A 288 13.75 3.59 -1.73
CA MET A 288 15.05 3.68 -1.04
C MET A 288 15.71 5.04 -1.30
N SER A 289 14.91 6.10 -1.41
CA SER A 289 15.39 7.46 -1.77
C SER A 289 15.26 8.47 -0.63
N GLY A 290 14.96 8.03 0.58
CA GLY A 290 14.65 8.86 1.75
C GLY A 290 15.85 9.50 2.43
N THR A 291 16.79 10.06 1.67
CA THR A 291 17.93 10.81 2.19
C THR A 291 18.02 12.18 1.51
N PHE A 292 18.07 13.23 2.30
CA PHE A 292 18.31 14.58 1.84
C PHE A 292 19.44 15.19 2.66
N GLU A 293 20.59 15.45 2.02
CA GLU A 293 21.81 15.88 2.68
C GLU A 293 22.18 14.94 3.85
N GLU A 294 22.17 15.45 5.08
CA GLU A 294 22.48 14.73 6.33
C GLU A 294 21.22 14.09 6.98
N ILE A 295 20.05 14.27 6.40
CA ILE A 295 18.78 13.81 6.97
C ILE A 295 18.35 12.52 6.30
N ASP A 296 18.23 11.47 7.08
CA ASP A 296 17.62 10.20 6.67
C ASP A 296 16.19 10.12 7.17
N VAL A 297 15.27 9.64 6.33
CA VAL A 297 13.92 9.29 6.77
C VAL A 297 13.98 8.13 7.77
N PRO A 298 13.14 8.13 8.82
CA PRO A 298 13.00 6.96 9.68
C PRO A 298 12.56 5.72 8.88
N PRO A 299 13.00 4.51 9.27
CA PRO A 299 12.56 3.29 8.59
C PRO A 299 11.04 3.18 8.66
N THR A 300 10.39 3.04 7.52
CA THR A 300 8.94 3.04 7.39
C THR A 300 8.47 1.80 6.66
N LEU A 301 7.63 1.00 7.31
CA LEU A 301 6.78 0.01 6.71
C LEU A 301 5.38 0.21 7.28
N CYS A 302 4.48 0.75 6.47
CA CYS A 302 3.05 0.84 6.79
C CYS A 302 2.34 -0.40 6.25
N SER A 303 1.58 -1.08 7.08
CA SER A 303 0.65 -2.13 6.66
C SER A 303 -0.73 -1.55 6.46
N PHE A 304 -1.32 -1.78 5.29
CA PHE A 304 -2.74 -1.53 5.05
C PHE A 304 -3.46 -2.86 4.97
N ALA A 305 -4.47 -3.04 5.82
CA ALA A 305 -5.35 -4.21 5.82
C ALA A 305 -6.68 -3.85 5.15
N ILE A 306 -7.14 -4.71 4.24
CA ILE A 306 -8.37 -4.51 3.46
C ILE A 306 -9.28 -5.70 3.66
N ASP A 307 -10.59 -5.43 3.85
CA ASP A 307 -11.64 -6.45 3.93
C ASP A 307 -12.93 -5.96 3.28
N VAL A 308 -13.88 -6.87 3.11
CA VAL A 308 -15.23 -6.63 2.60
C VAL A 308 -16.24 -7.25 3.56
N ALA A 309 -17.18 -6.44 4.04
CA ALA A 309 -18.19 -6.87 5.01
C ALA A 309 -19.60 -6.43 4.59
N LYS A 310 -20.58 -6.70 5.44
CA LYS A 310 -21.93 -6.15 5.33
C LYS A 310 -22.08 -4.96 6.29
N GLU A 311 -22.83 -3.94 5.87
CA GLU A 311 -23.08 -2.75 6.70
C GLU A 311 -23.62 -3.10 8.10
N GLY A 312 -24.48 -4.15 8.18
CA GLY A 312 -25.07 -4.59 9.44
C GLY A 312 -24.10 -5.24 10.42
N ASP A 313 -22.92 -5.66 9.96
CA ASP A 313 -21.90 -6.32 10.79
C ASP A 313 -20.88 -5.32 11.37
N ILE A 314 -20.97 -4.05 10.96
CA ILE A 314 -19.99 -3.02 11.32
C ILE A 314 -20.20 -2.56 12.77
N ILE A 315 -19.10 -2.52 13.51
CA ILE A 315 -19.04 -2.12 14.92
C ILE A 315 -18.33 -0.79 15.04
N THR A 316 -19.01 0.24 15.52
CA THR A 316 -18.43 1.57 15.75
C THR A 316 -17.78 1.68 17.14
N PRO A 317 -16.70 2.49 17.32
CA PRO A 317 -15.86 2.45 18.53
C PRO A 317 -16.46 3.13 19.77
N GLU A 318 -17.50 3.97 19.64
CA GLU A 318 -18.06 4.70 20.77
C GLU A 318 -18.79 3.77 21.76
N LEU A 319 -18.76 4.12 23.04
CA LEU A 319 -19.53 3.45 24.08
C LEU A 319 -21.04 3.65 23.84
N LYS A 320 -21.80 2.53 23.75
CA LYS A 320 -23.21 2.56 23.34
C LYS A 320 -24.17 2.81 24.51
N THR A 321 -24.07 2.01 25.55
CA THR A 321 -25.08 1.94 26.60
C THR A 321 -24.41 1.97 27.98
N PRO A 322 -24.87 2.85 28.91
CA PRO A 322 -24.43 2.80 30.30
C PRO A 322 -24.69 1.42 30.93
N GLY A 323 -23.70 0.90 31.66
CA GLY A 323 -23.78 -0.42 32.31
C GLY A 323 -23.14 -1.55 31.46
N ASN A 324 -22.69 -1.28 30.24
CA ASN A 324 -21.89 -2.26 29.50
C ASN A 324 -20.57 -2.52 30.21
N VAL A 325 -20.11 -3.77 30.13
CA VAL A 325 -18.86 -4.22 30.75
C VAL A 325 -17.71 -3.93 29.77
N LEU A 326 -16.62 -3.35 30.29
CA LEU A 326 -15.36 -3.23 29.59
C LEU A 326 -14.49 -4.43 29.92
N VAL A 327 -14.03 -5.13 28.90
CA VAL A 327 -13.13 -6.29 29.06
C VAL A 327 -11.79 -5.92 28.40
N LYS A 328 -10.71 -6.04 29.18
CA LYS A 328 -9.35 -5.94 28.67
C LYS A 328 -8.83 -7.35 28.43
N PHE A 329 -8.37 -7.61 27.21
CA PHE A 329 -7.56 -8.80 26.93
C PHE A 329 -6.10 -8.41 27.14
N ASP A 330 -5.38 -9.22 27.90
CA ASP A 330 -3.96 -9.04 28.14
C ASP A 330 -3.21 -10.25 27.58
N ILE A 331 -1.99 -10.02 27.09
CA ILE A 331 -1.13 -11.05 26.53
C ILE A 331 0.25 -10.99 27.18
N GLU A 332 1.01 -12.06 27.09
CA GLU A 332 2.39 -12.10 27.59
C GLU A 332 3.28 -11.18 26.76
N HIS A 333 4.36 -10.72 27.37
CA HIS A 333 5.38 -9.90 26.73
C HIS A 333 6.68 -10.67 26.65
N ASP A 334 7.43 -10.44 25.58
CA ASP A 334 8.75 -11.01 25.36
C ASP A 334 9.84 -10.29 26.18
N GLU A 335 11.09 -10.67 25.96
CA GLU A 335 12.25 -10.09 26.64
C GLU A 335 12.56 -8.63 26.29
N TYR A 336 11.89 -8.08 25.26
CA TYR A 336 11.95 -6.67 24.83
C TYR A 336 10.75 -5.85 25.35
N ASP A 337 9.89 -6.45 26.19
CA ASP A 337 8.61 -5.88 26.64
C ASP A 337 7.59 -5.67 25.49
N ILE A 338 7.71 -6.48 24.43
CA ILE A 338 6.81 -6.48 23.29
C ILE A 338 5.74 -7.55 23.48
N PRO A 339 4.46 -7.25 23.17
CA PRO A 339 3.40 -8.25 23.18
C PRO A 339 3.74 -9.46 22.29
N VAL A 340 3.53 -10.67 22.79
CA VAL A 340 3.69 -11.90 22.00
C VAL A 340 2.47 -12.08 21.14
N PHE A 341 2.55 -11.66 19.89
CA PHE A 341 1.41 -11.58 18.96
C PHE A 341 0.88 -12.92 18.47
N GLU A 342 1.63 -14.00 18.67
CA GLU A 342 1.22 -15.37 18.32
C GLU A 342 0.17 -15.95 19.26
N GLN A 343 -0.10 -15.30 20.39
CA GLN A 343 -1.15 -15.69 21.34
C GLN A 343 -2.51 -15.11 20.94
#